data_bcaa3d9757956d900cac4bfe483714b3
#
_entry.id   bcaa3d9757956d900cac4bfe483714b3
#
_cell.length_a   1.000
_cell.length_b   1.000
_cell.length_c   1.000
_cell.angle_alpha   90.00
_cell.angle_beta   90.00
_cell.angle_gamma   90.00
#
_symmetry.space_group_name_H-M   'P 1'
#
loop_
_entity.id
_entity.type
_entity.pdbx_description
1 polymer ?
#
loop_
_entity_poly.entity_id
_entity_poly.type
_entity_poly.pdbx_seq_one_letter_code
_entity_poly.pdbx_strand_id
1 'polypeptide(L)'
;MTGSGKGKRQGRPGAGPVTERKLDAGWAAVPGVRVRQALAADMDAVRELAPLAGVTIDDELADAVAAGTAGLALRAGLARGRDGFSWHLAQEVAAHPDHPLIAYLSAALVLVAEHRDHGIVGTVAAYPPPNIAQAHLEAVGPDAGPDVQELLLLSCAAGLSRVRALAVAGPMRGLHVGSALLLRCRQVFFACGYAVVYGQMPPTPGLDAFYRSCGFEVLAPGEKLDLWPVFGVHSHIGADPGERFFIRYRPGG
;
A
#
# COMPACT_ATOMS: atom_id res chain seq x y z
N MET A 1 8.50 6.65 53.56
CA MET A 1 9.30 6.37 52.34
C MET A 1 8.37 5.76 51.30
N THR A 2 7.84 6.58 50.40
CA THR A 2 6.90 6.19 49.35
C THR A 2 7.65 6.15 48.03
N GLY A 3 7.93 4.93 47.56
CA GLY A 3 8.60 4.67 46.30
C GLY A 3 7.62 4.88 45.13
N SER A 4 7.79 5.99 44.39
CA SER A 4 7.07 6.26 43.14
C SER A 4 7.61 5.36 42.03
N GLY A 5 6.89 4.29 41.74
CA GLY A 5 7.15 3.43 40.57
C GLY A 5 6.83 4.17 39.27
N LYS A 6 7.87 4.63 38.58
CA LYS A 6 7.74 5.11 37.18
C LYS A 6 7.34 3.93 36.29
N GLY A 7 6.05 3.75 36.03
CA GLY A 7 5.56 2.85 35.02
C GLY A 7 6.15 3.25 33.66
N LYS A 8 6.99 2.41 33.06
CA LYS A 8 7.42 2.54 31.66
C LYS A 8 6.17 2.55 30.80
N ARG A 9 5.82 3.72 30.23
CA ARG A 9 4.82 3.81 29.16
C ARG A 9 5.31 2.90 28.03
N GLN A 10 4.68 1.75 27.85
CA GLN A 10 4.84 0.95 26.65
C GLN A 10 4.45 1.84 25.47
N GLY A 11 5.41 2.16 24.61
CA GLY A 11 5.20 2.97 23.42
C GLY A 11 4.08 2.34 22.57
N ARG A 12 3.14 3.16 22.12
CA ARG A 12 2.08 2.70 21.20
C ARG A 12 2.71 1.92 20.04
N PRO A 13 2.19 0.72 19.68
CA PRO A 13 2.62 0.01 18.48
C PRO A 13 2.53 0.97 17.29
N GLY A 14 3.63 1.17 16.55
CA GLY A 14 3.65 2.08 15.41
C GLY A 14 4.42 3.39 15.57
N ALA A 15 5.04 3.66 16.72
CA ALA A 15 5.70 4.93 17.02
C ALA A 15 7.14 5.09 16.45
N GLY A 16 7.60 4.20 15.57
CA GLY A 16 8.96 4.32 14.99
C GLY A 16 8.95 4.97 13.60
N PRO A 17 10.03 5.67 13.22
CA PRO A 17 10.13 6.30 11.90
C PRO A 17 10.08 5.26 10.79
N VAL A 18 9.53 5.66 9.64
CA VAL A 18 9.58 4.89 8.40
C VAL A 18 10.81 5.35 7.64
N THR A 19 11.73 4.43 7.43
CA THR A 19 12.98 4.66 6.69
C THR A 19 13.26 3.47 5.79
N GLU A 20 14.08 3.65 4.75
CA GLU A 20 14.51 2.59 3.86
C GLU A 20 15.08 1.40 4.64
N ARG A 21 16.00 1.64 5.57
CA ARG A 21 16.58 0.59 6.43
C ARG A 21 15.52 -0.21 7.20
N LYS A 22 14.39 0.43 7.55
CA LYS A 22 13.31 -0.25 8.26
C LYS A 22 12.44 -1.12 7.38
N LEU A 23 12.40 -0.88 6.07
CA LEU A 23 11.74 -1.81 5.15
C LEU A 23 12.38 -3.20 5.22
N ASP A 24 13.73 -3.26 5.26
CA ASP A 24 14.48 -4.52 5.32
C ASP A 24 14.51 -5.11 6.73
N ALA A 25 14.94 -4.31 7.71
CA ALA A 25 15.07 -4.76 9.09
C ALA A 25 13.73 -5.05 9.76
N GLY A 26 12.65 -4.46 9.25
CA GLY A 26 11.29 -4.59 9.78
C GLY A 26 11.03 -3.76 11.02
N TRP A 27 9.79 -3.81 11.44
CA TRP A 27 9.23 -3.18 12.64
C TRP A 27 8.66 -4.25 13.55
N ALA A 28 8.97 -4.21 14.83
CA ALA A 28 8.22 -4.97 15.82
C ALA A 28 6.74 -4.52 15.77
N ALA A 29 5.84 -5.47 15.65
CA ALA A 29 4.40 -5.21 15.50
C ALA A 29 3.64 -5.59 16.77
N VAL A 30 3.48 -6.88 16.99
CA VAL A 30 2.89 -7.48 18.18
C VAL A 30 3.88 -8.50 18.76
N PRO A 31 3.70 -9.00 19.98
CA PRO A 31 4.63 -9.97 20.56
C PRO A 31 4.92 -11.13 19.60
N GLY A 32 6.20 -11.36 19.32
CA GLY A 32 6.66 -12.42 18.43
C GLY A 32 6.53 -12.14 16.93
N VAL A 33 5.94 -11.01 16.52
CA VAL A 33 5.71 -10.68 15.09
C VAL A 33 6.51 -9.45 14.68
N ARG A 34 7.17 -9.55 13.52
CA ARG A 34 7.85 -8.47 12.82
C ARG A 34 7.18 -8.23 11.46
N VAL A 35 6.91 -6.96 11.13
CA VAL A 35 6.46 -6.57 9.79
C VAL A 35 7.68 -6.08 9.01
N ARG A 36 7.92 -6.61 7.81
CA ARG A 36 9.01 -6.21 6.91
C ARG A 36 8.58 -6.30 5.44
N GLN A 37 9.38 -5.77 4.55
CA GLN A 37 9.18 -5.98 3.11
C GLN A 37 9.36 -7.47 2.77
N ALA A 38 8.53 -7.96 1.86
CA ALA A 38 8.63 -9.31 1.34
C ALA A 38 9.91 -9.49 0.51
N LEU A 39 10.49 -10.66 0.60
CA LEU A 39 11.60 -11.13 -0.22
C LEU A 39 11.09 -12.20 -1.21
N ALA A 40 11.90 -12.56 -2.20
CA ALA A 40 11.58 -13.64 -3.13
C ALA A 40 11.13 -14.93 -2.42
N ALA A 41 11.84 -15.31 -1.35
CA ALA A 41 11.54 -16.52 -0.57
C ALA A 41 10.19 -16.47 0.19
N ASP A 42 9.58 -15.30 0.33
CA ASP A 42 8.29 -15.16 1.01
C ASP A 42 7.10 -15.30 0.05
N MET A 43 7.34 -15.26 -1.26
CA MET A 43 6.25 -15.13 -2.24
C MET A 43 5.32 -16.33 -2.29
N ASP A 44 5.80 -17.53 -1.99
CA ASP A 44 4.93 -18.71 -1.89
C ASP A 44 3.93 -18.53 -0.74
N ALA A 45 4.38 -18.11 0.43
CA ALA A 45 3.50 -17.82 1.56
C ALA A 45 2.55 -16.65 1.28
N VAL A 46 2.99 -15.62 0.56
CA VAL A 46 2.13 -14.50 0.12
C VAL A 46 1.02 -15.00 -0.81
N ARG A 47 1.36 -15.86 -1.79
CA ARG A 47 0.39 -16.48 -2.71
C ARG A 47 -0.61 -17.40 -1.97
N GLU A 48 -0.17 -18.12 -0.95
CA GLU A 48 -1.05 -18.95 -0.11
C GLU A 48 -2.02 -18.11 0.75
N LEU A 49 -1.59 -16.93 1.20
CA LEU A 49 -2.41 -16.06 2.04
C LEU A 49 -3.39 -15.20 1.23
N ALA A 50 -3.04 -14.78 0.02
CA ALA A 50 -3.84 -13.85 -0.78
C ALA A 50 -5.30 -14.29 -1.01
N PRO A 51 -5.61 -15.59 -1.23
CA PRO A 51 -6.99 -16.07 -1.35
C PRO A 51 -7.85 -15.81 -0.10
N LEU A 52 -7.26 -15.66 1.07
CA LEU A 52 -8.00 -15.28 2.29
C LEU A 52 -8.56 -13.85 2.23
N ALA A 53 -8.04 -13.03 1.32
CA ALA A 53 -8.55 -11.70 0.98
C ALA A 53 -9.40 -11.70 -0.30
N GLY A 54 -9.71 -12.87 -0.87
CA GLY A 54 -10.49 -12.98 -2.11
C GLY A 54 -9.74 -12.58 -3.37
N VAL A 55 -8.42 -12.54 -3.35
CA VAL A 55 -7.58 -12.11 -4.49
C VAL A 55 -6.46 -13.11 -4.78
N THR A 56 -5.90 -13.00 -5.98
CA THR A 56 -4.63 -13.63 -6.36
C THR A 56 -3.54 -12.56 -6.46
N ILE A 57 -2.30 -12.97 -6.32
CA ILE A 57 -1.14 -12.12 -6.59
C ILE A 57 -0.77 -12.29 -8.06
N ASP A 58 -0.69 -11.18 -8.77
CA ASP A 58 -0.31 -11.15 -10.18
C ASP A 58 1.15 -11.62 -10.33
N ASP A 59 1.44 -12.37 -11.41
CA ASP A 59 2.78 -12.92 -11.62
C ASP A 59 3.81 -11.82 -11.84
N GLU A 60 3.44 -10.72 -12.51
CA GLU A 60 4.31 -9.55 -12.70
C GLU A 60 4.75 -8.93 -11.36
N LEU A 61 3.84 -8.87 -10.38
CA LEU A 61 4.19 -8.39 -9.03
C LEU A 61 5.14 -9.37 -8.33
N ALA A 62 4.88 -10.66 -8.45
CA ALA A 62 5.73 -11.67 -7.86
C ALA A 62 7.13 -11.68 -8.47
N ASP A 63 7.22 -11.56 -9.80
CA ASP A 63 8.49 -11.45 -10.53
C ASP A 63 9.26 -10.18 -10.15
N ALA A 64 8.56 -9.05 -10.01
CA ALA A 64 9.20 -7.81 -9.55
C ALA A 64 9.73 -7.92 -8.10
N VAL A 65 9.04 -8.62 -7.21
CA VAL A 65 9.56 -8.91 -5.86
C VAL A 65 10.76 -9.83 -5.94
N ALA A 66 10.71 -10.87 -6.76
CA ALA A 66 11.81 -11.84 -6.94
C ALA A 66 13.06 -11.17 -7.53
N ALA A 67 12.88 -10.27 -8.49
CA ALA A 67 13.95 -9.49 -9.11
C ALA A 67 14.46 -8.35 -8.20
N GLY A 68 13.79 -8.05 -7.09
CA GLY A 68 14.12 -6.94 -6.20
C GLY A 68 13.80 -5.55 -6.78
N THR A 69 12.99 -5.47 -7.83
CA THR A 69 12.57 -4.21 -8.47
C THR A 69 11.31 -3.62 -7.82
N ALA A 70 10.49 -4.46 -7.17
CA ALA A 70 9.32 -3.97 -6.42
C ALA A 70 9.73 -3.02 -5.29
N GLY A 71 9.12 -1.83 -5.27
CA GLY A 71 9.32 -0.85 -4.21
C GLY A 71 10.58 0.02 -4.33
N LEU A 72 11.34 -0.04 -5.42
CA LEU A 72 12.53 0.81 -5.60
C LEU A 72 12.20 2.29 -5.56
N ALA A 73 11.10 2.73 -6.19
CA ALA A 73 10.63 4.12 -6.11
C ALA A 73 10.26 4.51 -4.67
N LEU A 74 9.63 3.60 -3.92
CA LEU A 74 9.30 3.85 -2.51
C LEU A 74 10.58 3.97 -1.66
N ARG A 75 11.59 3.14 -1.90
CA ARG A 75 12.90 3.26 -1.23
C ARG A 75 13.55 4.61 -1.52
N ALA A 76 13.56 5.03 -2.78
CA ALA A 76 14.05 6.36 -3.16
C ALA A 76 13.26 7.47 -2.46
N GLY A 77 11.95 7.30 -2.32
CA GLY A 77 11.07 8.21 -1.58
C GLY A 77 11.38 8.26 -0.08
N LEU A 78 11.63 7.13 0.55
CA LEU A 78 12.00 7.07 1.97
C LEU A 78 13.39 7.66 2.24
N ALA A 79 14.30 7.59 1.28
CA ALA A 79 15.65 8.15 1.40
C ALA A 79 15.70 9.67 1.14
N ARG A 80 14.94 10.16 0.16
CA ARG A 80 15.04 11.54 -0.37
C ARG A 80 13.71 12.30 -0.44
N GLY A 81 12.64 11.76 0.18
CA GLY A 81 11.32 12.37 0.13
C GLY A 81 10.64 12.23 -1.24
N ARG A 82 9.58 13.03 -1.44
CA ARG A 82 8.76 13.00 -2.66
C ARG A 82 9.57 13.16 -3.95
N ASP A 83 10.59 14.00 -3.95
CA ASP A 83 11.42 14.26 -5.13
C ASP A 83 12.20 13.00 -5.54
N GLY A 84 12.75 12.27 -4.56
CA GLY A 84 13.42 10.99 -4.82
C GLY A 84 12.48 9.95 -5.39
N PHE A 85 11.26 9.86 -4.87
CA PHE A 85 10.22 9.00 -5.39
C PHE A 85 9.87 9.34 -6.84
N SER A 86 9.52 10.61 -7.10
CA SER A 86 9.09 11.07 -8.42
C SER A 86 10.20 10.92 -9.47
N TRP A 87 11.43 11.23 -9.09
CA TRP A 87 12.58 11.07 -9.99
C TRP A 87 12.77 9.60 -10.40
N HIS A 88 12.75 8.67 -9.43
CA HIS A 88 12.92 7.25 -9.73
C HIS A 88 11.78 6.71 -10.61
N LEU A 89 10.55 7.07 -10.28
CA LEU A 89 9.38 6.66 -11.05
C LEU A 89 9.44 7.16 -12.51
N ALA A 90 9.85 8.41 -12.73
CA ALA A 90 10.03 8.97 -14.08
C ALA A 90 11.09 8.20 -14.88
N GLN A 91 12.19 7.80 -14.23
CA GLN A 91 13.20 6.95 -14.90
C GLN A 91 12.62 5.59 -15.30
N GLU A 92 11.81 4.97 -14.45
CA GLU A 92 11.16 3.69 -14.75
C GLU A 92 10.13 3.82 -15.91
N VAL A 93 9.34 4.90 -15.93
CA VAL A 93 8.41 5.17 -17.04
C VAL A 93 9.19 5.36 -18.35
N ALA A 94 10.27 6.13 -18.32
CA ALA A 94 11.10 6.36 -19.50
C ALA A 94 11.84 5.09 -19.99
N ALA A 95 12.17 4.16 -19.06
CA ALA A 95 12.80 2.89 -19.39
C ALA A 95 11.83 1.88 -20.06
N HIS A 96 10.52 2.07 -19.91
CA HIS A 96 9.49 1.18 -20.42
C HIS A 96 8.46 1.92 -21.29
N PRO A 97 8.88 2.55 -22.41
CA PRO A 97 8.01 3.41 -23.21
C PRO A 97 6.80 2.67 -23.81
N ASP A 98 6.96 1.38 -24.15
CA ASP A 98 5.88 0.55 -24.71
C ASP A 98 4.93 -0.02 -23.65
N HIS A 99 5.39 -0.07 -22.39
CA HIS A 99 4.64 -0.64 -21.27
C HIS A 99 4.81 0.19 -20.00
N PRO A 100 4.47 1.48 -20.00
CA PRO A 100 4.80 2.40 -18.90
C PRO A 100 4.15 2.01 -17.56
N LEU A 101 3.08 1.21 -17.59
CA LEU A 101 2.43 0.72 -16.35
C LEU A 101 3.30 -0.30 -15.59
N ILE A 102 4.30 -0.91 -16.24
CA ILE A 102 5.30 -1.76 -15.56
C ILE A 102 6.08 -0.94 -14.52
N ALA A 103 6.32 0.34 -14.80
CA ALA A 103 6.98 1.25 -13.85
C ALA A 103 6.24 1.34 -12.49
N TYR A 104 4.93 1.07 -12.46
CA TYR A 104 4.14 1.06 -11.23
C TYR A 104 4.57 -0.04 -10.24
N LEU A 105 5.19 -1.11 -10.73
CA LEU A 105 5.77 -2.15 -9.87
C LEU A 105 6.94 -1.63 -9.03
N SER A 106 7.68 -0.62 -9.53
CA SER A 106 8.71 0.06 -8.73
C SER A 106 8.14 0.81 -7.53
N ALA A 107 6.85 1.15 -7.57
CA ALA A 107 6.09 1.76 -6.48
C ALA A 107 5.19 0.73 -5.72
N ALA A 108 5.34 -0.56 -6.00
CA ALA A 108 4.59 -1.61 -5.30
C ALA A 108 5.22 -1.92 -3.94
N LEU A 109 4.37 -2.13 -2.94
CA LEU A 109 4.77 -2.51 -1.59
C LEU A 109 4.11 -3.84 -1.22
N VAL A 110 4.91 -4.85 -1.00
CA VAL A 110 4.47 -6.10 -0.38
C VAL A 110 5.14 -6.20 0.98
N LEU A 111 4.33 -6.18 2.05
CA LEU A 111 4.83 -6.41 3.41
C LEU A 111 4.34 -7.76 3.91
N VAL A 112 5.18 -8.42 4.68
CA VAL A 112 4.85 -9.66 5.38
C VAL A 112 4.94 -9.46 6.88
N ALA A 113 4.08 -10.15 7.62
CA ALA A 113 4.14 -10.32 9.05
C ALA A 113 4.78 -11.66 9.35
N GLU A 114 6.01 -11.63 9.83
CA GLU A 114 6.82 -12.80 10.15
C GLU A 114 6.74 -13.07 11.67
N HIS A 115 6.22 -14.23 12.03
CA HIS A 115 6.19 -14.70 13.40
C HIS A 115 7.40 -15.60 13.65
N ARG A 116 8.09 -15.42 14.77
CA ARG A 116 9.33 -16.13 15.10
C ARG A 116 9.21 -17.66 15.08
N ASP A 117 8.04 -18.21 15.39
CA ASP A 117 7.80 -19.65 15.52
C ASP A 117 6.93 -20.23 14.39
N HIS A 118 6.25 -19.37 13.60
CA HIS A 118 5.26 -19.79 12.61
C HIS A 118 5.56 -19.29 11.19
N GLY A 119 6.68 -18.61 10.96
CA GLY A 119 7.02 -18.05 9.65
C GLY A 119 6.09 -16.90 9.25
N ILE A 120 5.72 -16.82 7.98
CA ILE A 120 4.86 -15.76 7.45
C ILE A 120 3.41 -16.05 7.85
N VAL A 121 2.81 -15.15 8.62
CA VAL A 121 1.44 -15.29 9.17
C VAL A 121 0.48 -14.21 8.66
N GLY A 122 0.94 -13.30 7.83
CA GLY A 122 0.09 -12.28 7.21
C GLY A 122 0.84 -11.50 6.14
N THR A 123 0.09 -10.87 5.27
CA THR A 123 0.62 -10.04 4.17
C THR A 123 -0.29 -8.86 3.87
N VAL A 124 0.29 -7.78 3.35
CA VAL A 124 -0.41 -6.71 2.65
C VAL A 124 0.33 -6.39 1.36
N ALA A 125 -0.41 -6.33 0.25
CA ALA A 125 0.10 -5.87 -1.04
C ALA A 125 -0.65 -4.61 -1.45
N ALA A 126 0.09 -3.57 -1.84
CA ALA A 126 -0.47 -2.30 -2.29
C ALA A 126 0.43 -1.67 -3.34
N TYR A 127 -0.18 -1.07 -4.36
CA TYR A 127 0.52 -0.40 -5.46
C TYR A 127 -0.38 0.64 -6.13
N PRO A 128 0.18 1.56 -6.94
CA PRO A 128 -0.61 2.46 -7.77
C PRO A 128 -1.57 1.67 -8.67
N PRO A 129 -2.83 2.11 -8.83
CA PRO A 129 -3.83 1.37 -9.61
C PRO A 129 -3.61 1.56 -11.13
N PRO A 130 -3.09 0.57 -11.87
CA PRO A 130 -2.81 0.73 -13.30
C PRO A 130 -4.08 0.94 -14.15
N ASN A 131 -5.19 0.35 -13.75
CA ASN A 131 -6.47 0.50 -14.43
C ASN A 131 -6.99 1.94 -14.41
N ILE A 132 -6.70 2.72 -13.37
CA ILE A 132 -7.08 4.13 -13.30
C ILE A 132 -6.21 4.95 -14.26
N ALA A 133 -4.91 4.72 -14.25
CA ALA A 133 -4.00 5.38 -15.18
C ALA A 133 -4.37 5.06 -16.63
N GLN A 134 -4.66 3.80 -16.95
CA GLN A 134 -5.11 3.36 -18.24
C GLN A 134 -6.40 4.08 -18.69
N ALA A 135 -7.41 4.13 -17.82
CA ALA A 135 -8.67 4.82 -18.12
C ALA A 135 -8.47 6.34 -18.39
N HIS A 136 -7.53 6.97 -17.68
CA HIS A 136 -7.20 8.37 -17.91
C HIS A 136 -6.43 8.56 -19.24
N LEU A 137 -5.50 7.66 -19.58
CA LEU A 137 -4.80 7.69 -20.88
C LEU A 137 -5.79 7.53 -22.04
N GLU A 138 -6.73 6.61 -21.93
CA GLU A 138 -7.79 6.42 -22.91
C GLU A 138 -8.69 7.66 -23.05
N ALA A 139 -9.00 8.34 -21.93
CA ALA A 139 -9.84 9.53 -21.91
C ALA A 139 -9.17 10.75 -22.59
N VAL A 140 -7.86 10.93 -22.45
CA VAL A 140 -7.13 12.00 -23.13
C VAL A 140 -6.85 11.67 -24.60
N GLY A 141 -6.88 10.39 -24.95
CA GLY A 141 -6.75 9.90 -26.32
C GLY A 141 -5.31 9.86 -26.85
N PRO A 142 -5.12 9.24 -28.03
CA PRO A 142 -3.78 9.05 -28.63
C PRO A 142 -3.14 10.35 -29.12
N ASP A 143 -3.92 11.40 -29.32
CA ASP A 143 -3.45 12.72 -29.80
C ASP A 143 -2.82 13.53 -28.64
N ALA A 144 -2.95 13.11 -27.41
CA ALA A 144 -2.24 13.71 -26.30
C ALA A 144 -0.73 13.51 -26.48
N GLY A 145 0.02 14.59 -26.48
CA GLY A 145 1.48 14.54 -26.60
C GLY A 145 2.13 13.68 -25.49
N PRO A 146 3.33 13.13 -25.74
CA PRO A 146 4.00 12.23 -24.79
C PRO A 146 4.19 12.85 -23.40
N ASP A 147 4.47 14.15 -23.32
CA ASP A 147 4.63 14.86 -22.05
C ASP A 147 3.34 14.84 -21.20
N VAL A 148 2.17 14.93 -21.85
CA VAL A 148 0.86 14.89 -21.16
C VAL A 148 0.59 13.48 -20.64
N GLN A 149 0.90 12.46 -21.42
CA GLN A 149 0.74 11.06 -21.04
C GLN A 149 1.66 10.71 -19.87
N GLU A 150 2.93 11.12 -19.95
CA GLU A 150 3.90 10.92 -18.87
C GLU A 150 3.46 11.62 -17.57
N LEU A 151 3.05 12.89 -17.65
CA LEU A 151 2.58 13.64 -16.48
C LEU A 151 1.36 12.96 -15.83
N LEU A 152 0.45 12.44 -16.64
CA LEU A 152 -0.73 11.73 -16.15
C LEU A 152 -0.35 10.42 -15.46
N LEU A 153 0.54 9.62 -16.05
CA LEU A 153 1.06 8.39 -15.44
C LEU A 153 1.73 8.67 -14.11
N LEU A 154 2.62 9.66 -14.07
CA LEU A 154 3.32 10.05 -12.84
C LEU A 154 2.35 10.56 -11.76
N SER A 155 1.34 11.34 -12.15
CA SER A 155 0.33 11.87 -11.22
C SER A 155 -0.52 10.75 -10.62
N CYS A 156 -0.97 9.80 -11.41
CA CYS A 156 -1.71 8.63 -10.93
C CYS A 156 -0.84 7.78 -9.97
N ALA A 157 0.40 7.52 -10.37
CA ALA A 157 1.30 6.70 -9.58
C ALA A 157 1.73 7.36 -8.25
N ALA A 158 1.87 8.69 -8.20
CA ALA A 158 2.26 9.43 -7.00
C ALA A 158 1.07 9.84 -6.12
N GLY A 159 -0.14 9.88 -6.68
CA GLY A 159 -1.35 10.31 -5.97
C GLY A 159 -2.06 9.19 -5.22
N LEU A 160 -2.16 8.03 -5.85
CA LEU A 160 -3.03 6.93 -5.45
C LEU A 160 -2.25 5.65 -5.14
N SER A 161 -2.55 5.03 -3.99
CA SER A 161 -2.14 3.65 -3.72
C SER A 161 -3.35 2.80 -3.35
N ARG A 162 -3.53 1.68 -4.06
CA ARG A 162 -4.60 0.70 -3.79
C ARG A 162 -4.05 -0.48 -2.99
N VAL A 163 -4.63 -0.73 -1.83
CA VAL A 163 -4.45 -1.99 -1.09
C VAL A 163 -5.20 -3.09 -1.85
N ARG A 164 -4.47 -4.00 -2.47
CA ARG A 164 -5.03 -5.11 -3.26
C ARG A 164 -5.33 -6.32 -2.39
N ALA A 165 -4.44 -6.61 -1.44
CA ALA A 165 -4.58 -7.72 -0.53
C ALA A 165 -4.23 -7.30 0.89
N LEU A 166 -5.00 -7.77 1.86
CA LEU A 166 -4.66 -7.77 3.28
C LEU A 166 -5.15 -9.08 3.87
N ALA A 167 -4.25 -9.97 4.18
CA ALA A 167 -4.57 -11.30 4.66
C ALA A 167 -3.80 -11.63 5.94
N VAL A 168 -4.45 -12.34 6.85
CA VAL A 168 -3.85 -12.85 8.09
C VAL A 168 -4.32 -14.30 8.29
N ALA A 169 -3.39 -15.20 8.56
CA ALA A 169 -3.67 -16.59 8.86
C ALA A 169 -4.66 -16.73 10.03
N GLY A 170 -5.58 -17.68 9.93
CA GLY A 170 -6.68 -17.87 10.88
C GLY A 170 -6.27 -17.77 12.36
N PRO A 171 -5.26 -18.55 12.82
CA PRO A 171 -4.81 -18.55 14.22
C PRO A 171 -4.27 -17.21 14.72
N MET A 172 -3.86 -16.31 13.80
CA MET A 172 -3.27 -15.01 14.12
C MET A 172 -4.26 -13.85 13.98
N ARG A 173 -5.51 -14.13 13.60
CA ARG A 173 -6.58 -13.12 13.56
C ARG A 173 -6.95 -12.66 14.96
N GLY A 174 -7.40 -11.41 15.08
CA GLY A 174 -7.72 -10.81 16.39
C GLY A 174 -6.50 -10.35 17.21
N LEU A 175 -5.27 -10.72 16.80
CA LEU A 175 -4.02 -10.36 17.47
C LEU A 175 -3.37 -9.07 16.92
N HIS A 176 -4.12 -8.20 16.25
CA HIS A 176 -3.67 -6.92 15.67
C HIS A 176 -2.59 -7.02 14.57
N VAL A 177 -2.33 -8.22 14.02
CA VAL A 177 -1.36 -8.40 12.92
C VAL A 177 -1.78 -7.61 11.68
N GLY A 178 -3.04 -7.72 11.25
CA GLY A 178 -3.58 -6.98 10.12
C GLY A 178 -3.52 -5.46 10.32
N SER A 179 -3.81 -4.98 11.52
CA SER A 179 -3.69 -3.56 11.86
C SER A 179 -2.25 -3.06 11.75
N ALA A 180 -1.28 -3.87 12.17
CA ALA A 180 0.14 -3.54 12.07
C ALA A 180 0.62 -3.47 10.62
N LEU A 181 0.23 -4.45 9.78
CA LEU A 181 0.51 -4.46 8.34
C LEU A 181 -0.04 -3.20 7.66
N LEU A 182 -1.33 -2.92 7.87
CA LEU A 182 -2.01 -1.79 7.23
C LEU A 182 -1.45 -0.44 7.69
N LEU A 183 -1.11 -0.33 8.98
CA LEU A 183 -0.45 0.86 9.53
C LEU A 183 0.90 1.13 8.83
N ARG A 184 1.74 0.10 8.68
CA ARG A 184 3.06 0.26 8.04
C ARG A 184 2.94 0.53 6.55
N CYS A 185 2.05 -0.16 5.86
CA CYS A 185 1.72 0.11 4.47
C CYS A 185 1.37 1.59 4.25
N ARG A 186 0.39 2.11 4.99
CA ARG A 186 -0.01 3.51 4.92
C ARG A 186 1.13 4.48 5.25
N GLN A 187 1.94 4.19 6.26
CA GLN A 187 3.06 5.04 6.66
C GLN A 187 4.13 5.15 5.58
N VAL A 188 4.44 4.04 4.89
CA VAL A 188 5.40 4.03 3.77
C VAL A 188 4.90 4.94 2.65
N PHE A 189 3.66 4.75 2.18
CA PHE A 189 3.11 5.56 1.09
C PHE A 189 3.04 7.05 1.45
N PHE A 190 2.57 7.39 2.65
CA PHE A 190 2.49 8.80 3.06
C PHE A 190 3.87 9.44 3.24
N ALA A 191 4.89 8.69 3.67
CA ALA A 191 6.26 9.18 3.74
C ALA A 191 6.84 9.47 2.34
N CYS A 192 6.41 8.73 1.31
CA CYS A 192 6.77 8.96 -0.08
C CYS A 192 5.94 10.07 -0.76
N GLY A 193 4.96 10.66 -0.07
CA GLY A 193 4.20 11.80 -0.59
C GLY A 193 2.85 11.47 -1.21
N TYR A 194 2.39 10.22 -1.14
CA TYR A 194 1.06 9.84 -1.64
C TYR A 194 -0.06 10.65 -0.97
N ALA A 195 -1.07 11.02 -1.76
CA ALA A 195 -2.22 11.75 -1.28
C ALA A 195 -3.24 10.85 -0.59
N VAL A 196 -3.47 9.65 -1.13
CA VAL A 196 -4.46 8.71 -0.61
C VAL A 196 -3.99 7.26 -0.68
N VAL A 197 -4.33 6.50 0.36
CA VAL A 197 -4.28 5.03 0.39
C VAL A 197 -5.71 4.53 0.52
N TYR A 198 -6.13 3.66 -0.38
CA TYR A 198 -7.49 3.13 -0.41
C TYR A 198 -7.50 1.64 -0.76
N GLY A 199 -8.63 1.01 -0.60
CA GLY A 199 -8.90 -0.34 -1.07
C GLY A 199 -10.39 -0.59 -1.15
N GLN A 200 -10.75 -1.77 -1.62
CA GLN A 200 -12.13 -2.22 -1.69
C GLN A 200 -12.32 -3.41 -0.77
N MET A 201 -13.51 -3.60 -0.28
CA MET A 201 -13.85 -4.71 0.59
C MET A 201 -15.28 -5.19 0.34
N PRO A 202 -15.55 -6.50 0.44
CA PRO A 202 -16.91 -7.02 0.45
C PRO A 202 -17.65 -6.59 1.74
N PRO A 203 -18.98 -6.63 1.77
CA PRO A 203 -19.80 -6.29 2.92
C PRO A 203 -19.77 -7.39 4.00
N THR A 204 -18.58 -7.78 4.42
CA THR A 204 -18.37 -8.82 5.42
C THR A 204 -18.50 -8.21 6.83
N PRO A 205 -19.28 -8.83 7.74
CA PRO A 205 -19.42 -8.35 9.11
C PRO A 205 -18.06 -8.15 9.79
N GLY A 206 -17.90 -7.00 10.45
CA GLY A 206 -16.69 -6.66 11.20
C GLY A 206 -15.58 -5.98 10.40
N LEU A 207 -15.57 -6.05 9.06
CA LEU A 207 -14.54 -5.36 8.25
C LEU A 207 -14.63 -3.85 8.37
N ASP A 208 -15.83 -3.28 8.43
CA ASP A 208 -16.02 -1.85 8.66
C ASP A 208 -15.36 -1.39 9.95
N ALA A 209 -15.68 -2.08 11.04
CA ALA A 209 -15.12 -1.76 12.35
C ALA A 209 -13.60 -1.91 12.35
N PHE A 210 -13.08 -2.94 11.66
CA PHE A 210 -11.64 -3.14 11.51
C PHE A 210 -10.97 -1.97 10.78
N TYR A 211 -11.42 -1.61 9.58
CA TYR A 211 -10.79 -0.52 8.82
C TYR A 211 -10.95 0.83 9.52
N ARG A 212 -12.11 1.12 10.13
CA ARG A 212 -12.31 2.32 10.95
C ARG A 212 -11.35 2.36 12.14
N SER A 213 -11.13 1.23 12.82
CA SER A 213 -10.17 1.14 13.93
C SER A 213 -8.72 1.39 13.48
N CYS A 214 -8.39 1.06 12.22
CA CYS A 214 -7.12 1.38 11.58
C CYS A 214 -7.02 2.83 11.09
N GLY A 215 -8.07 3.63 11.30
CA GLY A 215 -8.14 5.05 10.95
C GLY A 215 -8.49 5.32 9.49
N PHE A 216 -9.09 4.37 8.80
CA PHE A 216 -9.69 4.57 7.48
C PHE A 216 -11.14 5.03 7.61
N GLU A 217 -11.58 5.84 6.69
CA GLU A 217 -12.98 6.07 6.43
C GLU A 217 -13.50 4.91 5.58
N VAL A 218 -14.73 4.46 5.86
CA VAL A 218 -15.40 3.43 5.07
C VAL A 218 -16.61 4.08 4.43
N LEU A 219 -16.63 4.14 3.11
CA LEU A 219 -17.70 4.75 2.33
C LEU A 219 -18.96 3.89 2.37
N ALA A 220 -20.11 4.53 2.13
CA ALA A 220 -21.39 3.83 2.02
C ALA A 220 -21.41 2.93 0.75
N PRO A 221 -22.23 1.88 0.71
CA PRO A 221 -22.42 1.08 -0.48
C PRO A 221 -22.86 1.96 -1.68
N GLY A 222 -22.14 1.81 -2.83
CA GLY A 222 -22.39 2.61 -4.04
C GLY A 222 -21.81 4.02 -4.02
N GLU A 223 -21.26 4.47 -2.90
CA GLU A 223 -20.55 5.74 -2.82
C GLU A 223 -19.22 5.64 -3.59
N LYS A 224 -18.93 6.69 -4.36
CA LYS A 224 -17.74 6.75 -5.22
C LYS A 224 -16.59 7.43 -4.50
N LEU A 225 -15.37 6.97 -4.79
CA LEU A 225 -14.15 7.65 -4.36
C LEU A 225 -13.96 8.92 -5.17
N ASP A 226 -13.97 10.08 -4.51
CA ASP A 226 -13.68 11.36 -5.14
C ASP A 226 -12.17 11.56 -5.30
N LEU A 227 -11.73 11.87 -6.51
CA LEU A 227 -10.33 12.12 -6.86
C LEU A 227 -9.96 13.60 -6.85
N TRP A 228 -10.90 14.51 -6.56
CA TRP A 228 -10.62 15.93 -6.46
C TRP A 228 -9.46 16.27 -5.52
N PRO A 229 -9.37 15.67 -4.31
CA PRO A 229 -8.24 15.94 -3.40
C PRO A 229 -6.88 15.49 -3.92
N VAL A 230 -6.86 14.66 -4.95
CA VAL A 230 -5.62 14.09 -5.54
C VAL A 230 -5.19 14.87 -6.78
N PHE A 231 -6.13 15.12 -7.69
CA PHE A 231 -5.84 15.66 -9.01
C PHE A 231 -6.37 17.08 -9.25
N GLY A 232 -7.20 17.62 -8.35
CA GLY A 232 -7.85 18.92 -8.54
C GLY A 232 -8.86 18.93 -9.69
N VAL A 233 -9.31 17.76 -10.14
CA VAL A 233 -10.35 17.60 -11.16
C VAL A 233 -11.47 16.72 -10.65
N HIS A 234 -12.71 17.01 -11.05
CA HIS A 234 -13.87 16.20 -10.69
C HIS A 234 -13.83 14.86 -11.44
N SER A 235 -13.26 13.88 -10.80
CA SER A 235 -13.25 12.50 -11.27
C SER A 235 -13.60 11.57 -10.11
N HIS A 236 -14.29 10.49 -10.40
CA HIS A 236 -14.77 9.56 -9.40
C HIS A 236 -14.51 8.13 -9.84
N ILE A 237 -14.15 7.27 -8.86
CA ILE A 237 -14.01 5.83 -9.08
C ILE A 237 -15.17 5.14 -8.37
N GLY A 238 -15.85 4.24 -9.09
CA GLY A 238 -16.80 3.30 -8.49
C GLY A 238 -16.09 2.10 -7.90
N ALA A 239 -16.64 1.54 -6.82
CA ALA A 239 -16.20 0.24 -6.33
C ALA A 239 -16.70 -0.89 -7.25
N ASP A 240 -16.06 -2.04 -7.19
CA ASP A 240 -16.50 -3.25 -7.89
C ASP A 240 -17.91 -3.65 -7.39
N PRO A 241 -18.73 -4.35 -8.19
CA PRO A 241 -20.08 -4.72 -7.81
C PRO A 241 -20.13 -5.46 -6.47
N GLY A 242 -20.93 -4.93 -5.53
CA GLY A 242 -21.07 -5.49 -4.20
C GLY A 242 -19.98 -5.10 -3.21
N GLU A 243 -18.96 -4.36 -3.62
CA GLU A 243 -17.90 -3.86 -2.76
C GLU A 243 -18.11 -2.40 -2.37
N ARG A 244 -17.34 -1.95 -1.42
CA ARG A 244 -17.24 -0.55 -1.00
C ARG A 244 -15.81 -0.18 -0.65
N PHE A 245 -15.53 1.13 -0.70
CA PHE A 245 -14.21 1.64 -0.40
C PHE A 245 -13.95 1.78 1.10
N PHE A 246 -12.68 1.53 1.48
CA PHE A 246 -12.05 2.10 2.65
C PHE A 246 -10.92 3.02 2.19
N ILE A 247 -10.87 4.23 2.73
CA ILE A 247 -9.97 5.29 2.26
C ILE A 247 -9.27 5.99 3.41
N ARG A 248 -8.07 6.47 3.16
CA ARG A 248 -7.35 7.35 4.07
C ARG A 248 -6.57 8.38 3.29
N TYR A 249 -6.93 9.63 3.44
CA TYR A 249 -6.14 10.75 2.94
C TYR A 249 -4.96 11.03 3.86
N ARG A 250 -3.87 11.56 3.29
CA ARG A 250 -2.73 12.03 4.05
C ARG A 250 -3.13 13.23 4.92
N PRO A 251 -2.85 13.20 6.25
CA PRO A 251 -3.16 14.34 7.11
C PRO A 251 -2.36 15.58 6.68
N GLY A 252 -3.02 16.74 6.57
CA GLY A 252 -2.38 18.04 6.32
C GLY A 252 -1.87 18.25 4.89
N GLY A 253 -2.47 17.54 3.90
CA GLY A 253 -2.32 17.84 2.49
C GLY A 253 -3.29 18.92 2.04
#